data_2a3ce08fb0d8d869cefc8e23509bf6cf
#
_entry.id   2a3ce08fb0d8d869cefc8e23509bf6cf
#
_cell.length_a   1.000
_cell.length_b   1.000
_cell.length_c   1.000
_cell.angle_alpha   90.00
_cell.angle_beta   90.00
_cell.angle_gamma   90.00
#
_symmetry.space_group_name_H-M   'P 1'
#
loop_
_entity.id
_entity.type
_entity.pdbx_description
1 polymer ?
#
loop_
_entity_poly.entity_id
_entity_poly.type
_entity_poly.pdbx_seq_one_letter_code
_entity_poly.pdbx_strand_id
1 'polypeptide(L)'
;MTSLSLPEPWKKTVQAGLLAFLGIRLWSSAVLLLLTVFPVTVTPAGEPARGTLAAMEQGGVLSRLFLAPWYRWDTVHYLDLSQNGYSRAFLSVWPPLYSGLIHLVSYSGLTPMVAAVLVSNLCAIGAFILLYRMAEDLTEGAGNRALLFLAVFPTSFFLVAGYSEPLFILLAAGSLYAGCKRSMWLAGLLASLAVLTRLQGVILVLPLVYEGLVLYRHARRGKTLRVRLFELLKIVSPAALPLLTAAGFAAYVRFLLKYPWPWETLAAEWGQHTGLPWEGIAGNFTSLAGLRLLTTPINPLAQAADLAAILFLIIITVLMATRWRNFPVAYTLYTAAGLLLVLTKLDDQGLLVSVSRYALSMFPVFLFAAAKQRRPLSPWANLLLLATGLTAHAVLLVCFARWIWIA
;
A
#
# COMPACT_ATOMS: atom_id res chain seq x y z
N MET A 1 -34.28 -21.19 9.20
CA MET A 1 -33.00 -20.47 9.10
C MET A 1 -32.12 -21.22 8.13
N THR A 2 -32.13 -20.86 6.85
CA THR A 2 -31.26 -21.44 5.83
C THR A 2 -29.84 -20.94 6.12
N SER A 3 -28.92 -21.85 6.44
CA SER A 3 -27.51 -21.56 6.60
C SER A 3 -27.00 -20.92 5.30
N LEU A 4 -26.62 -19.65 5.34
CA LEU A 4 -25.90 -18.96 4.28
C LEU A 4 -24.49 -19.59 4.16
N SER A 5 -24.42 -20.82 3.61
CA SER A 5 -23.15 -21.45 3.31
C SER A 5 -22.61 -20.85 2.01
N LEU A 6 -21.45 -20.18 2.07
CA LEU A 6 -20.75 -19.73 0.88
C LEU A 6 -20.47 -20.93 -0.05
N PRO A 7 -20.53 -20.76 -1.38
CA PRO A 7 -20.06 -21.77 -2.34
C PRO A 7 -18.62 -22.20 -2.04
N GLU A 8 -18.30 -23.47 -2.26
CA GLU A 8 -16.97 -24.05 -1.93
C GLU A 8 -15.74 -23.24 -2.41
N PRO A 9 -15.73 -22.66 -3.64
CA PRO A 9 -14.61 -21.84 -4.07
C PRO A 9 -14.40 -20.58 -3.20
N TRP A 10 -15.51 -19.98 -2.73
CA TRP A 10 -15.47 -18.80 -1.87
C TRP A 10 -15.05 -19.12 -0.44
N LYS A 11 -15.42 -20.30 0.09
CA LYS A 11 -14.96 -20.73 1.41
C LYS A 11 -13.44 -20.81 1.47
N LYS A 12 -12.79 -21.45 0.48
CA LYS A 12 -11.33 -21.53 0.40
C LYS A 12 -10.69 -20.14 0.31
N THR A 13 -11.25 -19.26 -0.51
CA THR A 13 -10.76 -17.90 -0.70
C THR A 13 -10.80 -17.10 0.60
N VAL A 14 -11.93 -17.12 1.30
CA VAL A 14 -12.11 -16.43 2.59
C VAL A 14 -11.20 -17.03 3.66
N GLN A 15 -11.15 -18.36 3.75
CA GLN A 15 -10.28 -19.04 4.71
C GLN A 15 -8.80 -18.70 4.49
N ALA A 16 -8.30 -18.73 3.25
CA ALA A 16 -6.93 -18.41 2.94
C ALA A 16 -6.60 -16.94 3.27
N GLY A 17 -7.52 -16.00 2.94
CA GLY A 17 -7.35 -14.59 3.27
C GLY A 17 -7.29 -14.34 4.77
N LEU A 18 -8.17 -14.98 5.54
CA LEU A 18 -8.17 -14.90 7.00
C LEU A 18 -6.90 -15.51 7.61
N LEU A 19 -6.44 -16.66 7.11
CA LEU A 19 -5.21 -17.29 7.60
C LEU A 19 -3.97 -16.43 7.32
N ALA A 20 -3.88 -15.82 6.14
CA ALA A 20 -2.78 -14.91 5.81
C ALA A 20 -2.78 -13.68 6.74
N PHE A 21 -3.95 -13.06 6.95
CA PHE A 21 -4.10 -11.95 7.88
C PHE A 21 -3.69 -12.36 9.31
N LEU A 22 -4.23 -13.46 9.81
CA LEU A 22 -3.91 -13.95 11.16
C LEU A 22 -2.43 -14.27 11.31
N GLY A 23 -1.80 -14.86 10.29
CA GLY A 23 -0.36 -15.15 10.29
C GLY A 23 0.48 -13.89 10.50
N ILE A 24 0.23 -12.83 9.70
CA ILE A 24 0.94 -11.55 9.85
C ILE A 24 0.62 -10.91 11.20
N ARG A 25 -0.65 -10.91 11.61
CA ARG A 25 -1.09 -10.29 12.87
C ARG A 25 -0.45 -10.95 14.08
N LEU A 26 -0.49 -12.28 14.13
CA LEU A 26 0.10 -13.05 15.24
C LEU A 26 1.61 -12.92 15.29
N TRP A 27 2.28 -13.01 14.14
CA TRP A 27 3.73 -12.81 14.07
C TRP A 27 4.13 -11.42 14.55
N SER A 28 3.50 -10.36 14.01
CA SER A 28 3.76 -8.99 14.43
C SER A 28 3.49 -8.79 15.93
N SER A 29 2.40 -9.37 16.45
CA SER A 29 2.07 -9.28 17.88
C SER A 29 3.10 -10.01 18.75
N ALA A 30 3.60 -11.17 18.30
CA ALA A 30 4.64 -11.92 19.01
C ALA A 30 5.96 -11.11 19.07
N VAL A 31 6.36 -10.49 17.96
CA VAL A 31 7.56 -9.62 17.92
C VAL A 31 7.41 -8.45 18.89
N LEU A 32 6.25 -7.77 18.88
CA LEU A 32 5.98 -6.63 19.78
C LEU A 32 5.93 -7.05 21.24
N LEU A 33 5.38 -8.24 21.55
CA LEU A 33 5.36 -8.80 22.89
C LEU A 33 6.79 -9.09 23.40
N LEU A 34 7.65 -9.67 22.55
CA LEU A 34 9.05 -9.89 22.89
C LEU A 34 9.79 -8.59 23.21
N LEU A 35 9.45 -7.48 22.54
CA LEU A 35 10.01 -6.16 22.86
C LEU A 35 9.63 -5.63 24.26
N THR A 36 8.52 -6.10 24.83
CA THR A 36 8.15 -5.73 26.21
C THR A 36 8.96 -6.51 27.26
N VAL A 37 9.36 -7.73 26.90
CA VAL A 37 10.19 -8.60 27.76
C VAL A 37 11.68 -8.24 27.63
N PHE A 38 12.12 -7.92 26.43
CA PHE A 38 13.49 -7.53 26.11
C PHE A 38 13.51 -6.08 25.59
N PRO A 39 13.49 -5.09 26.50
CA PRO A 39 13.44 -3.70 26.08
C PRO A 39 14.74 -3.29 25.38
N VAL A 40 14.64 -2.95 24.10
CA VAL A 40 15.74 -2.33 23.36
C VAL A 40 15.69 -0.83 23.64
N THR A 41 16.72 -0.29 24.28
CA THR A 41 16.86 1.15 24.51
C THR A 41 17.39 1.81 23.24
N VAL A 42 16.53 2.54 22.54
CA VAL A 42 16.92 3.38 21.40
C VAL A 42 16.39 4.79 21.68
N THR A 43 17.21 5.80 21.44
CA THR A 43 16.80 7.19 21.55
C THR A 43 15.88 7.52 20.39
N PRO A 44 14.59 7.87 20.60
CA PRO A 44 13.69 8.18 19.51
C PRO A 44 14.12 9.44 18.77
N ALA A 45 14.13 9.40 17.46
CA ALA A 45 14.24 10.60 16.64
C ALA A 45 12.83 11.23 16.51
N GLY A 46 12.54 12.21 17.38
CA GLY A 46 11.30 13.00 17.33
C GLY A 46 10.08 12.27 17.91
N GLU A 47 9.70 12.60 19.11
CA GLU A 47 8.46 12.12 19.74
C GLU A 47 7.29 13.03 19.36
N PRO A 48 6.24 12.54 18.67
CA PRO A 48 4.99 13.26 18.61
C PRO A 48 4.18 13.01 19.88
N ALA A 49 3.48 14.05 20.34
CA ALA A 49 2.41 14.02 21.33
C ALA A 49 2.62 12.99 22.48
N ARG A 50 3.61 13.22 23.30
CA ARG A 50 3.94 12.38 24.49
C ARG A 50 2.71 12.01 25.31
N GLY A 51 1.71 12.90 25.41
CA GLY A 51 0.50 12.68 26.18
C GLY A 51 -0.36 11.51 25.70
N THR A 52 -0.62 11.41 24.40
CA THR A 52 -1.49 10.34 23.84
C THR A 52 -0.82 8.97 23.94
N LEU A 53 0.50 8.90 23.64
CA LEU A 53 1.24 7.67 23.77
C LEU A 53 1.32 7.22 25.24
N ALA A 54 1.63 8.14 26.16
CA ALA A 54 1.66 7.87 27.59
C ALA A 54 0.30 7.39 28.12
N ALA A 55 -0.81 7.98 27.66
CA ALA A 55 -2.16 7.53 28.00
C ALA A 55 -2.44 6.10 27.50
N MET A 56 -1.97 5.74 26.31
CA MET A 56 -2.10 4.38 25.77
C MET A 56 -1.22 3.39 26.53
N GLU A 57 -0.02 3.78 26.93
CA GLU A 57 0.91 2.96 27.68
C GLU A 57 0.43 2.73 29.14
N GLN A 58 -0.28 3.72 29.71
CA GLN A 58 -0.93 3.63 31.03
C GLN A 58 -2.31 2.95 30.98
N GLY A 59 -2.93 2.83 29.81
CA GLY A 59 -4.29 2.35 29.57
C GLY A 59 -4.52 0.84 29.74
N GLY A 60 -3.77 0.15 30.57
CA GLY A 60 -3.91 -1.27 30.81
C GLY A 60 -3.17 -2.16 29.79
N VAL A 61 -3.09 -3.46 30.08
CA VAL A 61 -2.25 -4.42 29.34
C VAL A 61 -2.61 -4.50 27.85
N LEU A 62 -3.90 -4.54 27.51
CA LEU A 62 -4.35 -4.63 26.11
C LEU A 62 -3.98 -3.39 25.32
N SER A 63 -4.18 -2.20 25.88
CA SER A 63 -3.82 -0.94 25.20
C SER A 63 -2.31 -0.88 24.97
N ARG A 64 -1.52 -1.20 25.97
CA ARG A 64 -0.06 -1.17 25.92
C ARG A 64 0.51 -2.17 24.90
N LEU A 65 -0.06 -3.37 24.81
CA LEU A 65 0.48 -4.41 23.93
C LEU A 65 -0.06 -4.35 22.50
N PHE A 66 -1.32 -3.96 22.31
CA PHE A 66 -2.01 -4.08 21.02
C PHE A 66 -2.30 -2.74 20.34
N LEU A 67 -2.20 -1.60 21.02
CA LEU A 67 -2.47 -0.29 20.43
C LEU A 67 -1.25 0.62 20.45
N ALA A 68 -0.60 0.80 21.59
CA ALA A 68 0.52 1.72 21.76
C ALA A 68 1.68 1.49 20.76
N PRO A 69 2.09 0.25 20.42
CA PRO A 69 3.15 0.02 19.44
C PRO A 69 2.81 0.45 18.01
N TRP A 70 1.52 0.59 17.69
CA TRP A 70 1.03 1.01 16.38
C TRP A 70 0.76 2.51 16.27
N TYR A 71 0.79 3.25 17.38
CA TYR A 71 0.70 4.72 17.39
C TYR A 71 2.05 5.31 16.98
N ARG A 72 2.41 5.18 15.72
CA ARG A 72 3.71 5.56 15.15
C ARG A 72 3.54 6.26 13.82
N TRP A 73 4.38 7.26 13.57
CA TRP A 73 4.53 7.91 12.27
C TRP A 73 3.19 8.39 11.68
N ASP A 74 2.82 7.96 10.47
CA ASP A 74 1.60 8.38 9.79
C ASP A 74 0.32 8.10 10.58
N THR A 75 0.29 7.09 11.46
CA THR A 75 -0.88 6.83 12.31
C THR A 75 -1.24 8.07 13.14
N VAL A 76 -0.24 8.79 13.67
CA VAL A 76 -0.46 10.01 14.45
C VAL A 76 -1.21 11.05 13.62
N HIS A 77 -0.80 11.23 12.35
CA HIS A 77 -1.40 12.20 11.44
C HIS A 77 -2.79 11.78 10.97
N TYR A 78 -3.02 10.49 10.73
CA TYR A 78 -4.36 9.98 10.44
C TYR A 78 -5.34 10.20 11.59
N LEU A 79 -4.90 10.00 12.84
CA LEU A 79 -5.74 10.25 14.02
C LEU A 79 -6.00 11.74 14.22
N ASP A 80 -4.99 12.60 14.07
CA ASP A 80 -5.16 14.07 14.12
C ASP A 80 -6.16 14.53 13.06
N LEU A 81 -5.98 14.11 11.79
CA LEU A 81 -6.90 14.44 10.71
C LEU A 81 -8.32 13.91 10.96
N SER A 82 -8.47 12.72 11.58
CA SER A 82 -9.78 12.16 11.88
C SER A 82 -10.53 12.94 12.97
N GLN A 83 -9.84 13.55 13.90
CA GLN A 83 -10.43 14.29 15.01
C GLN A 83 -10.61 15.78 14.72
N ASN A 84 -9.62 16.40 14.08
CA ASN A 84 -9.50 17.85 13.92
C ASN A 84 -9.69 18.33 12.48
N GLY A 85 -9.87 17.39 11.51
CA GLY A 85 -9.93 17.75 10.10
C GLY A 85 -8.61 18.37 9.61
N TYR A 86 -8.69 19.12 8.52
CA TYR A 86 -7.52 19.83 7.96
C TYR A 86 -7.22 21.11 8.75
N SER A 87 -6.88 20.96 10.02
CA SER A 87 -6.58 22.09 10.93
C SER A 87 -5.27 22.79 10.62
N ARG A 88 -4.36 22.15 9.89
CA ARG A 88 -3.03 22.66 9.51
C ARG A 88 -2.69 22.25 8.07
N ALA A 89 -1.93 23.09 7.36
CA ALA A 89 -1.48 22.82 5.98
C ALA A 89 -0.75 21.48 5.86
N PHE A 90 0.10 21.17 6.84
CA PHE A 90 0.81 19.90 6.96
C PHE A 90 -0.09 18.66 6.75
N LEU A 91 -1.33 18.66 7.27
CA LEU A 91 -2.26 17.53 7.13
C LEU A 91 -2.81 17.35 5.71
N SER A 92 -2.66 18.34 4.84
CA SER A 92 -3.20 18.31 3.47
C SER A 92 -2.53 17.31 2.53
N VAL A 93 -1.42 16.71 2.93
CA VAL A 93 -0.74 15.66 2.16
C VAL A 93 -1.43 14.29 2.29
N TRP A 94 -2.26 14.10 3.31
CA TRP A 94 -3.06 12.89 3.50
C TRP A 94 -4.48 13.10 2.96
N PRO A 95 -4.89 12.37 1.90
CA PRO A 95 -6.26 12.42 1.42
C PRO A 95 -7.29 11.92 2.45
N PRO A 96 -8.56 12.34 2.36
CA PRO A 96 -9.51 12.30 3.48
C PRO A 96 -10.14 10.94 3.78
N LEU A 97 -10.10 9.96 2.85
CA LEU A 97 -10.97 8.77 2.96
C LEU A 97 -10.62 7.91 4.18
N TYR A 98 -9.34 7.63 4.42
CA TYR A 98 -8.95 6.77 5.53
C TYR A 98 -9.25 7.43 6.88
N SER A 99 -8.86 8.68 7.07
CA SER A 99 -9.15 9.44 8.30
C SER A 99 -10.65 9.68 8.48
N GLY A 100 -11.40 9.89 7.38
CA GLY A 100 -12.85 9.97 7.41
C GLY A 100 -13.54 8.68 7.86
N LEU A 101 -13.01 7.51 7.44
CA LEU A 101 -13.51 6.22 7.93
C LEU A 101 -13.18 6.01 9.41
N ILE A 102 -11.99 6.42 9.87
CA ILE A 102 -11.65 6.39 11.31
C ILE A 102 -12.65 7.25 12.09
N HIS A 103 -12.90 8.47 11.63
CA HIS A 103 -13.87 9.39 12.25
C HIS A 103 -15.27 8.77 12.33
N LEU A 104 -15.75 8.22 11.19
CA LEU A 104 -17.07 7.57 11.11
C LEU A 104 -17.19 6.40 12.10
N VAL A 105 -16.17 5.51 12.14
CA VAL A 105 -16.17 4.36 13.06
C VAL A 105 -16.08 4.80 14.52
N SER A 106 -15.43 5.92 14.80
CA SER A 106 -15.33 6.47 16.17
C SER A 106 -16.68 6.92 16.74
N TYR A 107 -17.68 7.22 15.91
CA TYR A 107 -19.05 7.50 16.39
C TYR A 107 -19.72 6.31 17.11
N SER A 108 -19.21 5.09 16.92
CA SER A 108 -19.67 3.91 17.68
C SER A 108 -19.18 3.88 19.14
N GLY A 109 -18.44 4.90 19.60
CA GLY A 109 -17.82 4.97 20.92
C GLY A 109 -16.43 4.35 21.00
N LEU A 110 -15.88 3.87 19.89
CA LEU A 110 -14.50 3.37 19.84
C LEU A 110 -13.52 4.56 19.81
N THR A 111 -12.37 4.38 20.49
CA THR A 111 -11.30 5.38 20.39
C THR A 111 -10.77 5.44 18.94
N PRO A 112 -10.29 6.61 18.47
CA PRO A 112 -9.76 6.75 17.11
C PRO A 112 -8.65 5.76 16.76
N MET A 113 -7.82 5.38 17.74
CA MET A 113 -6.78 4.38 17.55
C MET A 113 -7.35 2.98 17.30
N VAL A 114 -8.37 2.58 18.07
CA VAL A 114 -9.07 1.30 17.86
C VAL A 114 -9.78 1.31 16.50
N ALA A 115 -10.44 2.42 16.14
CA ALA A 115 -11.09 2.60 14.84
C ALA A 115 -10.08 2.49 13.69
N ALA A 116 -8.90 3.12 13.79
CA ALA A 116 -7.85 3.03 12.78
C ALA A 116 -7.38 1.58 12.55
N VAL A 117 -7.06 0.86 13.64
CA VAL A 117 -6.64 -0.55 13.56
C VAL A 117 -7.77 -1.42 13.01
N LEU A 118 -9.02 -1.19 13.41
CA LEU A 118 -10.17 -1.96 12.93
C LEU A 118 -10.38 -1.76 11.43
N VAL A 119 -10.43 -0.51 10.96
CA VAL A 119 -10.59 -0.18 9.53
C VAL A 119 -9.46 -0.82 8.71
N SER A 120 -8.19 -0.65 9.12
CA SER A 120 -7.06 -1.25 8.42
C SER A 120 -7.15 -2.77 8.36
N ASN A 121 -7.46 -3.43 9.48
CA ASN A 121 -7.50 -4.88 9.54
C ASN A 121 -8.65 -5.48 8.73
N LEU A 122 -9.84 -4.85 8.73
CA LEU A 122 -10.96 -5.27 7.87
C LEU A 122 -10.61 -5.11 6.39
N CYS A 123 -9.98 -4.00 6.03
CA CYS A 123 -9.51 -3.76 4.65
C CYS A 123 -8.40 -4.76 4.26
N ALA A 124 -7.49 -5.11 5.16
CA ALA A 124 -6.47 -6.13 4.91
C ALA A 124 -7.08 -7.50 4.62
N ILE A 125 -8.05 -7.93 5.41
CA ILE A 125 -8.78 -9.19 5.17
C ILE A 125 -9.43 -9.16 3.79
N GLY A 126 -10.15 -8.08 3.46
CA GLY A 126 -10.77 -7.91 2.14
C GLY A 126 -9.73 -7.92 1.00
N ALA A 127 -8.58 -7.25 1.19
CA ALA A 127 -7.49 -7.25 0.22
C ALA A 127 -6.91 -8.65 0.01
N PHE A 128 -6.63 -9.41 1.07
CA PHE A 128 -6.12 -10.78 0.95
C PHE A 128 -7.10 -11.71 0.25
N ILE A 129 -8.40 -11.63 0.57
CA ILE A 129 -9.45 -12.39 -0.12
C ILE A 129 -9.45 -12.08 -1.62
N LEU A 130 -9.41 -10.81 -1.98
CA LEU A 130 -9.42 -10.37 -3.38
C LEU A 130 -8.13 -10.78 -4.10
N LEU A 131 -6.96 -10.58 -3.50
CA LEU A 131 -5.67 -10.95 -4.08
C LEU A 131 -5.53 -12.46 -4.27
N TYR A 132 -6.05 -13.27 -3.34
CA TYR A 132 -6.15 -14.71 -3.52
C TYR A 132 -6.93 -15.03 -4.80
N ARG A 133 -8.13 -14.44 -4.94
CA ARG A 133 -8.98 -14.66 -6.11
C ARG A 133 -8.32 -14.23 -7.40
N MET A 134 -7.69 -13.06 -7.40
CA MET A 134 -6.95 -12.55 -8.57
C MET A 134 -5.81 -13.49 -8.98
N ALA A 135 -5.10 -14.07 -8.02
CA ALA A 135 -4.04 -15.04 -8.29
C ALA A 135 -4.56 -16.36 -8.84
N GLU A 136 -5.67 -16.87 -8.30
CA GLU A 136 -6.34 -18.08 -8.82
C GLU A 136 -6.86 -17.88 -10.24
N ASP A 137 -7.41 -16.71 -10.57
CA ASP A 137 -7.86 -16.38 -11.93
C ASP A 137 -6.68 -16.33 -12.94
N LEU A 138 -5.45 -16.10 -12.48
CA LEU A 138 -4.24 -16.11 -13.31
C LEU A 138 -3.69 -17.53 -13.51
N THR A 139 -3.67 -18.32 -12.46
CA THR A 139 -3.14 -19.68 -12.46
C THR A 139 -3.71 -20.45 -11.26
N GLU A 140 -4.33 -21.56 -11.51
CA GLU A 140 -4.87 -22.44 -10.48
C GLU A 140 -3.79 -22.80 -9.44
N GLY A 141 -4.13 -22.70 -8.16
CA GLY A 141 -3.23 -22.93 -7.04
C GLY A 141 -2.21 -21.84 -6.77
N ALA A 142 -2.32 -20.67 -7.44
CA ALA A 142 -1.44 -19.53 -7.19
C ALA A 142 -1.85 -18.71 -5.96
N GLY A 143 -3.10 -18.78 -5.50
CA GLY A 143 -3.64 -17.95 -4.44
C GLY A 143 -2.85 -18.01 -3.16
N ASN A 144 -2.62 -19.21 -2.62
CA ASN A 144 -1.85 -19.39 -1.38
C ASN A 144 -0.41 -18.88 -1.52
N ARG A 145 0.23 -19.09 -2.67
CA ARG A 145 1.59 -18.60 -2.92
C ARG A 145 1.65 -17.08 -2.97
N ALA A 146 0.68 -16.44 -3.61
CA ALA A 146 0.61 -14.98 -3.69
C ALA A 146 0.45 -14.36 -2.30
N LEU A 147 -0.45 -14.92 -1.47
CA LEU A 147 -0.61 -14.48 -0.10
C LEU A 147 0.63 -14.75 0.76
N LEU A 148 1.30 -15.89 0.58
CA LEU A 148 2.55 -16.19 1.28
C LEU A 148 3.63 -15.16 0.94
N PHE A 149 3.86 -14.88 -0.35
CA PHE A 149 4.88 -13.90 -0.78
C PHE A 149 4.60 -12.50 -0.24
N LEU A 150 3.33 -12.07 -0.24
CA LEU A 150 2.94 -10.81 0.36
C LEU A 150 3.10 -10.81 1.89
N ALA A 151 2.73 -11.91 2.56
CA ALA A 151 2.77 -12.02 4.01
C ALA A 151 4.20 -12.02 4.58
N VAL A 152 5.15 -12.67 3.88
CA VAL A 152 6.56 -12.70 4.30
C VAL A 152 7.36 -11.50 3.81
N PHE A 153 6.74 -10.58 3.05
CA PHE A 153 7.45 -9.37 2.62
C PHE A 153 7.82 -8.52 3.84
N PRO A 154 9.06 -7.99 3.91
CA PRO A 154 9.59 -7.39 5.15
C PRO A 154 8.73 -6.29 5.76
N THR A 155 8.04 -5.50 4.96
CA THR A 155 7.18 -4.39 5.42
C THR A 155 5.70 -4.76 5.54
N SER A 156 5.34 -6.05 5.44
CA SER A 156 3.93 -6.51 5.48
C SER A 156 3.19 -6.15 6.79
N PHE A 157 3.90 -5.81 7.87
CA PHE A 157 3.27 -5.32 9.10
C PHE A 157 2.47 -4.02 8.92
N PHE A 158 2.76 -3.21 7.88
CA PHE A 158 1.91 -2.07 7.52
C PHE A 158 0.48 -2.49 7.14
N LEU A 159 0.27 -3.76 6.77
CA LEU A 159 -1.05 -4.31 6.47
C LEU A 159 -1.89 -4.61 7.71
N VAL A 160 -1.28 -4.61 8.90
CA VAL A 160 -1.97 -4.84 10.19
C VAL A 160 -1.81 -3.67 11.16
N ALA A 161 -1.05 -2.65 10.80
CA ALA A 161 -0.94 -1.38 11.50
C ALA A 161 -2.17 -0.49 11.27
N GLY A 162 -2.33 0.59 12.04
CA GLY A 162 -3.35 1.62 11.82
C GLY A 162 -3.01 2.54 10.64
N TYR A 163 -2.82 1.97 9.45
CA TYR A 163 -2.31 2.60 8.25
C TYR A 163 -3.29 2.53 7.07
N SER A 164 -3.13 3.40 6.09
CA SER A 164 -4.01 3.49 4.92
C SER A 164 -3.72 2.47 3.82
N GLU A 165 -2.57 1.76 3.88
CA GLU A 165 -2.14 0.79 2.89
C GLU A 165 -3.17 -0.32 2.62
N PRO A 166 -3.77 -0.96 3.65
CA PRO A 166 -4.75 -2.02 3.42
C PRO A 166 -5.97 -1.54 2.64
N LEU A 167 -6.49 -0.36 2.98
CA LEU A 167 -7.63 0.25 2.27
C LEU A 167 -7.23 0.58 0.83
N PHE A 168 -6.06 1.16 0.63
CA PHE A 168 -5.55 1.47 -0.70
C PHE A 168 -5.40 0.21 -1.57
N ILE A 169 -4.79 -0.85 -1.05
CA ILE A 169 -4.58 -2.11 -1.78
C ILE A 169 -5.93 -2.74 -2.13
N LEU A 170 -6.89 -2.77 -1.21
CA LEU A 170 -8.23 -3.29 -1.46
C LEU A 170 -8.92 -2.55 -2.60
N LEU A 171 -8.88 -1.22 -2.60
CA LEU A 171 -9.51 -0.37 -3.60
C LEU A 171 -8.78 -0.47 -4.95
N ALA A 172 -7.45 -0.43 -4.96
CA ALA A 172 -6.65 -0.56 -6.17
C ALA A 172 -6.78 -1.95 -6.82
N ALA A 173 -6.75 -3.01 -6.02
CA ALA A 173 -6.99 -4.38 -6.48
C ALA A 173 -8.42 -4.53 -7.02
N GLY A 174 -9.41 -3.98 -6.31
CA GLY A 174 -10.79 -3.94 -6.75
C GLY A 174 -10.96 -3.22 -8.09
N SER A 175 -10.29 -2.06 -8.26
CA SER A 175 -10.29 -1.30 -9.51
C SER A 175 -9.72 -2.12 -10.67
N LEU A 176 -8.52 -2.68 -10.49
CA LEU A 176 -7.88 -3.51 -11.53
C LEU A 176 -8.73 -4.76 -11.86
N TYR A 177 -9.26 -5.43 -10.84
CA TYR A 177 -10.09 -6.61 -11.04
C TYR A 177 -11.40 -6.28 -11.76
N ALA A 178 -12.09 -5.20 -11.37
CA ALA A 178 -13.31 -4.73 -12.04
C ALA A 178 -13.05 -4.33 -13.49
N GLY A 179 -11.92 -3.65 -13.78
CA GLY A 179 -11.49 -3.31 -15.13
C GLY A 179 -11.31 -4.55 -16.01
N CYS A 180 -10.56 -5.55 -15.54
CA CYS A 180 -10.35 -6.82 -16.21
C CYS A 180 -11.68 -7.59 -16.41
N LYS A 181 -12.66 -7.44 -15.51
CA LYS A 181 -14.03 -8.00 -15.64
C LYS A 181 -14.98 -7.09 -16.43
N ARG A 182 -14.46 -6.06 -17.13
CA ARG A 182 -15.20 -5.12 -17.99
C ARG A 182 -16.21 -4.23 -17.28
N SER A 183 -16.14 -4.12 -15.97
CA SER A 183 -16.98 -3.23 -15.15
C SER A 183 -16.30 -1.87 -14.98
N MET A 184 -16.19 -1.07 -16.07
CA MET A 184 -15.37 0.13 -16.13
C MET A 184 -15.80 1.21 -15.14
N TRP A 185 -17.10 1.42 -14.92
CA TRP A 185 -17.60 2.41 -13.94
C TRP A 185 -17.25 2.05 -12.51
N LEU A 186 -17.41 0.77 -12.13
CA LEU A 186 -16.97 0.30 -10.82
C LEU A 186 -15.45 0.45 -10.67
N ALA A 187 -14.69 0.12 -11.72
CA ALA A 187 -13.24 0.27 -11.71
C ALA A 187 -12.81 1.74 -11.52
N GLY A 188 -13.44 2.68 -12.24
CA GLY A 188 -13.20 4.12 -12.09
C GLY A 188 -13.57 4.65 -10.69
N LEU A 189 -14.72 4.21 -10.14
CA LEU A 189 -15.14 4.59 -8.78
C LEU A 189 -14.14 4.10 -7.73
N LEU A 190 -13.74 2.82 -7.80
CA LEU A 190 -12.75 2.26 -6.86
C LEU A 190 -11.39 2.93 -6.99
N ALA A 191 -10.97 3.30 -8.22
CA ALA A 191 -9.75 4.07 -8.45
C ALA A 191 -9.85 5.48 -7.81
N SER A 192 -10.99 6.14 -7.90
CA SER A 192 -11.23 7.43 -7.26
C SER A 192 -11.16 7.34 -5.74
N LEU A 193 -11.76 6.31 -5.15
CA LEU A 193 -11.65 6.04 -3.72
C LEU A 193 -10.20 5.72 -3.31
N ALA A 194 -9.44 5.01 -4.16
CA ALA A 194 -8.01 4.79 -3.94
C ALA A 194 -7.23 6.12 -3.94
N VAL A 195 -7.53 7.07 -4.82
CA VAL A 195 -6.96 8.43 -4.81
C VAL A 195 -7.28 9.17 -3.52
N LEU A 196 -8.53 9.10 -3.03
CA LEU A 196 -8.93 9.69 -1.75
C LEU A 196 -8.33 8.98 -0.53
N THR A 197 -7.72 7.80 -0.73
CA THR A 197 -6.93 7.12 0.29
C THR A 197 -5.47 7.55 0.23
N ARG A 198 -4.90 7.59 -0.96
CA ARG A 198 -3.50 7.97 -1.26
C ARG A 198 -3.43 8.54 -2.67
N LEU A 199 -2.83 9.72 -2.85
CA LEU A 199 -2.74 10.39 -4.17
C LEU A 199 -2.10 9.52 -5.25
N GLN A 200 -1.23 8.59 -4.87
CA GLN A 200 -0.65 7.60 -5.81
C GLN A 200 -1.70 6.76 -6.55
N GLY A 201 -2.96 6.70 -6.07
CA GLY A 201 -4.06 6.04 -6.77
C GLY A 201 -4.31 6.57 -8.18
N VAL A 202 -3.83 7.77 -8.50
CA VAL A 202 -3.91 8.36 -9.85
C VAL A 202 -3.26 7.48 -10.92
N ILE A 203 -2.26 6.64 -10.57
CA ILE A 203 -1.62 5.72 -11.52
C ILE A 203 -2.59 4.68 -12.11
N LEU A 204 -3.73 4.42 -11.44
CA LEU A 204 -4.78 3.53 -11.94
C LEU A 204 -5.42 4.00 -13.25
N VAL A 205 -5.26 5.27 -13.59
CA VAL A 205 -5.71 5.81 -14.89
C VAL A 205 -5.14 5.02 -16.05
N LEU A 206 -3.85 4.68 -16.03
CA LEU A 206 -3.17 3.98 -17.12
C LEU A 206 -3.77 2.60 -17.43
N PRO A 207 -3.91 1.68 -16.46
CA PRO A 207 -4.58 0.41 -16.71
C PRO A 207 -6.04 0.57 -17.09
N LEU A 208 -6.78 1.55 -16.55
CA LEU A 208 -8.18 1.78 -16.91
C LEU A 208 -8.33 2.28 -18.33
N VAL A 209 -7.47 3.20 -18.79
CA VAL A 209 -7.43 3.63 -20.19
C VAL A 209 -7.13 2.45 -21.10
N TYR A 210 -6.16 1.62 -20.75
CA TYR A 210 -5.80 0.42 -21.52
C TYR A 210 -7.00 -0.53 -21.65
N GLU A 211 -7.65 -0.92 -20.55
CA GLU A 211 -8.81 -1.80 -20.56
C GLU A 211 -9.99 -1.17 -21.34
N GLY A 212 -10.22 0.13 -21.17
CA GLY A 212 -11.20 0.88 -21.95
C GLY A 212 -10.92 0.83 -23.45
N LEU A 213 -9.66 1.02 -23.88
CA LEU A 213 -9.27 0.93 -25.30
C LEU A 213 -9.41 -0.48 -25.84
N VAL A 214 -9.11 -1.52 -25.06
CA VAL A 214 -9.34 -2.92 -25.43
C VAL A 214 -10.83 -3.16 -25.68
N LEU A 215 -11.69 -2.73 -24.77
CA LEU A 215 -13.15 -2.83 -24.93
C LEU A 215 -13.66 -2.06 -26.15
N TYR A 216 -13.17 -0.84 -26.35
CA TYR A 216 -13.54 -0.01 -27.50
C TYR A 216 -13.17 -0.66 -28.84
N ARG A 217 -11.98 -1.27 -28.94
CA ARG A 217 -11.56 -1.98 -30.17
C ARG A 217 -12.55 -3.07 -30.58
N HIS A 218 -13.18 -3.74 -29.64
CA HIS A 218 -14.22 -4.73 -29.89
C HIS A 218 -15.57 -4.07 -30.23
N ALA A 219 -15.95 -3.00 -29.53
CA ALA A 219 -17.23 -2.33 -29.66
C ALA A 219 -17.37 -1.53 -30.98
N ARG A 220 -16.27 -1.06 -31.59
CA ARG A 220 -16.29 -0.15 -32.78
C ARG A 220 -16.56 -0.83 -34.12
N ARG A 221 -16.47 -2.17 -34.21
CA ARG A 221 -16.61 -2.90 -35.50
C ARG A 221 -17.98 -2.67 -36.09
N GLY A 222 -18.03 -2.33 -37.42
CA GLY A 222 -19.27 -2.11 -38.16
C GLY A 222 -20.04 -0.82 -37.85
N LYS A 223 -19.54 0.06 -36.97
CA LYS A 223 -20.22 1.29 -36.56
C LYS A 223 -19.73 2.52 -37.33
N THR A 224 -20.62 3.53 -37.50
CA THR A 224 -20.29 4.84 -38.08
C THR A 224 -19.34 5.63 -37.17
N LEU A 225 -18.67 6.65 -37.73
CA LEU A 225 -17.70 7.46 -36.95
C LEU A 225 -18.31 8.10 -35.70
N ARG A 226 -19.52 8.67 -35.85
CA ARG A 226 -20.24 9.32 -34.72
C ARG A 226 -20.53 8.34 -33.57
N VAL A 227 -20.98 7.14 -33.92
CA VAL A 227 -21.23 6.07 -32.91
C VAL A 227 -19.93 5.59 -32.28
N ARG A 228 -18.86 5.48 -33.09
CA ARG A 228 -17.52 5.10 -32.55
C ARG A 228 -17.01 6.12 -31.51
N LEU A 229 -17.16 7.42 -31.80
CA LEU A 229 -16.73 8.47 -30.87
C LEU A 229 -17.53 8.43 -29.56
N PHE A 230 -18.86 8.25 -29.69
CA PHE A 230 -19.73 8.13 -28.48
C PHE A 230 -19.36 6.91 -27.63
N GLU A 231 -19.14 5.75 -28.24
CA GLU A 231 -18.71 4.54 -27.52
C GLU A 231 -17.33 4.72 -26.89
N LEU A 232 -16.38 5.38 -27.56
CA LEU A 232 -15.08 5.69 -26.99
C LEU A 232 -15.23 6.52 -25.71
N LEU A 233 -15.99 7.62 -25.79
CA LEU A 233 -16.23 8.49 -24.64
C LEU A 233 -16.90 7.73 -23.49
N LYS A 234 -17.92 6.93 -23.77
CA LYS A 234 -18.64 6.13 -22.77
C LYS A 234 -17.74 5.11 -22.08
N ILE A 235 -16.85 4.45 -22.81
CA ILE A 235 -16.00 3.37 -22.29
C ILE A 235 -14.75 3.93 -21.58
N VAL A 236 -14.20 5.04 -22.05
CA VAL A 236 -12.96 5.61 -21.51
C VAL A 236 -13.23 6.64 -20.41
N SER A 237 -14.40 7.29 -20.38
CA SER A 237 -14.73 8.30 -19.37
C SER A 237 -14.56 7.84 -17.90
N PRO A 238 -14.84 6.57 -17.51
CA PRO A 238 -14.57 6.14 -16.14
C PRO A 238 -13.11 6.23 -15.74
N ALA A 239 -12.18 6.14 -16.69
CA ALA A 239 -10.75 6.31 -16.40
C ALA A 239 -10.37 7.77 -16.08
N ALA A 240 -11.21 8.74 -16.41
CA ALA A 240 -11.01 10.14 -16.01
C ALA A 240 -11.36 10.40 -14.54
N LEU A 241 -12.19 9.57 -13.92
CA LEU A 241 -12.65 9.76 -12.55
C LEU A 241 -11.50 9.93 -11.53
N PRO A 242 -10.46 9.05 -11.49
CA PRO A 242 -9.35 9.23 -10.55
C PRO A 242 -8.56 10.52 -10.79
N LEU A 243 -8.42 10.99 -12.04
CA LEU A 243 -7.79 12.30 -12.34
C LEU A 243 -8.64 13.45 -11.81
N LEU A 244 -9.94 13.42 -12.07
CA LEU A 244 -10.88 14.43 -11.59
C LEU A 244 -10.91 14.46 -10.05
N THR A 245 -10.82 13.30 -9.42
CA THR A 245 -10.75 13.19 -7.96
C THR A 245 -9.46 13.78 -7.41
N ALA A 246 -8.30 13.48 -8.02
CA ALA A 246 -7.02 14.06 -7.61
C ALA A 246 -7.01 15.59 -7.79
N ALA A 247 -7.47 16.07 -8.95
CA ALA A 247 -7.59 17.50 -9.21
C ALA A 247 -8.59 18.19 -8.27
N GLY A 248 -9.73 17.55 -8.00
CA GLY A 248 -10.74 18.06 -7.06
C GLY A 248 -10.20 18.16 -5.64
N PHE A 249 -9.46 17.15 -5.16
CA PHE A 249 -8.83 17.21 -3.85
C PHE A 249 -7.76 18.31 -3.79
N ALA A 250 -6.88 18.41 -4.79
CA ALA A 250 -5.88 19.47 -4.84
C ALA A 250 -6.52 20.87 -4.89
N ALA A 251 -7.58 21.04 -5.68
CA ALA A 251 -8.37 22.28 -5.74
C ALA A 251 -9.04 22.60 -4.40
N TYR A 252 -9.60 21.60 -3.72
CA TYR A 252 -10.16 21.77 -2.37
C TYR A 252 -9.10 22.29 -1.39
N VAL A 253 -7.92 21.68 -1.36
CA VAL A 253 -6.81 22.13 -0.50
C VAL A 253 -6.39 23.56 -0.85
N ARG A 254 -6.23 23.87 -2.13
CA ARG A 254 -5.74 25.19 -2.56
C ARG A 254 -6.74 26.32 -2.39
N PHE A 255 -7.99 26.11 -2.82
CA PHE A 255 -8.97 27.18 -2.96
C PHE A 255 -9.94 27.26 -1.78
N LEU A 256 -10.33 26.14 -1.15
CA LEU A 256 -11.25 26.15 -0.01
C LEU A 256 -10.51 26.26 1.32
N LEU A 257 -9.47 25.41 1.51
CA LEU A 257 -8.65 25.48 2.73
C LEU A 257 -7.64 26.61 2.70
N LYS A 258 -7.33 27.16 1.51
CA LYS A 258 -6.31 28.21 1.29
C LYS A 258 -4.90 27.79 1.72
N TYR A 259 -4.61 26.51 1.65
CA TYR A 259 -3.28 25.94 1.91
C TYR A 259 -2.43 25.87 0.62
N PRO A 260 -1.11 25.70 0.72
CA PRO A 260 -0.28 25.32 -0.42
C PRO A 260 -0.79 24.07 -1.10
N TRP A 261 -0.38 23.85 -2.35
CA TRP A 261 -0.70 22.57 -3.02
C TRP A 261 -0.09 21.39 -2.24
N PRO A 262 -0.70 20.20 -2.22
CA PRO A 262 -0.17 19.06 -1.47
C PRO A 262 1.31 18.73 -1.79
N TRP A 263 1.73 18.90 -3.02
CA TRP A 263 3.14 18.69 -3.41
C TRP A 263 4.08 19.79 -2.93
N GLU A 264 3.62 21.05 -2.82
CA GLU A 264 4.40 22.13 -2.21
C GLU A 264 4.57 21.89 -0.70
N THR A 265 3.52 21.40 -0.04
CA THR A 265 3.59 21.01 1.38
C THR A 265 4.56 19.84 1.58
N LEU A 266 4.55 18.82 0.70
CA LEU A 266 5.52 17.72 0.75
C LEU A 266 6.97 18.21 0.59
N ALA A 267 7.20 19.16 -0.30
CA ALA A 267 8.52 19.75 -0.49
C ALA A 267 8.98 20.55 0.74
N ALA A 268 8.07 21.37 1.30
CA ALA A 268 8.40 22.23 2.44
C ALA A 268 8.62 21.47 3.75
N GLU A 269 7.81 20.43 4.01
CA GLU A 269 7.82 19.74 5.31
C GLU A 269 8.75 18.52 5.35
N TRP A 270 9.01 17.89 4.21
CA TRP A 270 9.85 16.68 4.12
C TRP A 270 10.96 16.74 3.09
N GLY A 271 11.21 17.92 2.48
CA GLY A 271 12.23 18.07 1.44
C GLY A 271 11.98 17.22 0.19
N GLN A 272 10.74 16.66 0.05
CA GLN A 272 10.46 15.75 -1.05
C GLN A 272 10.33 16.50 -2.38
N HIS A 273 11.06 16.03 -3.37
CA HIS A 273 11.05 16.59 -4.72
C HIS A 273 11.05 15.49 -5.78
N THR A 274 10.79 15.89 -7.02
CA THR A 274 10.85 14.98 -8.16
C THR A 274 12.25 15.02 -8.78
N GLY A 275 12.91 13.85 -8.83
CA GLY A 275 14.21 13.67 -9.49
C GLY A 275 14.16 12.69 -10.65
N LEU A 276 15.31 12.41 -11.26
CA LEU A 276 15.42 11.42 -12.31
C LEU A 276 15.41 9.99 -11.72
N PRO A 277 14.84 8.98 -12.43
CA PRO A 277 14.65 7.64 -11.87
C PRO A 277 15.92 6.93 -11.37
N TRP A 278 17.10 7.31 -11.87
CA TRP A 278 18.38 6.72 -11.45
C TRP A 278 19.07 7.48 -10.31
N GLU A 279 18.70 8.74 -10.04
CA GLU A 279 19.32 9.56 -8.99
C GLU A 279 19.14 8.93 -7.62
N GLY A 280 17.91 8.53 -7.27
CA GLY A 280 17.64 7.88 -5.99
C GLY A 280 18.35 6.55 -5.81
N ILE A 281 18.47 5.74 -6.88
CA ILE A 281 19.22 4.48 -6.84
C ILE A 281 20.70 4.76 -6.56
N ALA A 282 21.30 5.71 -7.31
CA ALA A 282 22.68 6.10 -7.14
C ALA A 282 22.91 6.71 -5.75
N GLY A 283 22.00 7.58 -5.28
CA GLY A 283 22.03 8.18 -3.96
C GLY A 283 22.05 7.14 -2.83
N ASN A 284 21.10 6.19 -2.85
CA ASN A 284 21.05 5.14 -1.86
C ASN A 284 22.27 4.22 -1.91
N PHE A 285 22.75 3.87 -3.11
CA PHE A 285 23.95 3.04 -3.26
C PHE A 285 25.20 3.75 -2.74
N THR A 286 25.43 5.00 -3.11
CA THR A 286 26.57 5.79 -2.62
C THR A 286 26.49 6.07 -1.12
N SER A 287 25.29 6.27 -0.58
CA SER A 287 25.09 6.43 0.87
C SER A 287 25.49 5.18 1.63
N LEU A 288 25.10 3.99 1.17
CA LEU A 288 25.49 2.72 1.81
C LEU A 288 26.97 2.38 1.61
N ALA A 289 27.52 2.61 0.41
CA ALA A 289 28.91 2.27 0.08
C ALA A 289 29.90 3.31 0.60
N GLY A 290 29.49 4.58 0.66
CA GLY A 290 30.37 5.72 0.92
C GLY A 290 30.52 6.13 2.38
N LEU A 291 30.10 5.29 3.35
CA LEU A 291 30.24 5.60 4.78
C LEU A 291 29.53 6.90 5.25
N ARG A 292 28.62 7.44 4.48
CA ARG A 292 27.71 8.51 4.98
C ARG A 292 26.88 8.06 6.20
N LEU A 293 26.94 6.79 6.53
CA LEU A 293 26.33 6.15 7.72
C LEU A 293 26.75 6.84 9.04
N LEU A 294 27.90 7.50 9.07
CA LEU A 294 28.41 8.18 10.26
C LEU A 294 27.95 9.64 10.38
N THR A 295 27.42 10.22 9.32
CA THR A 295 27.13 11.67 9.25
C THR A 295 25.65 12.01 9.07
N THR A 296 24.80 11.03 8.73
CA THR A 296 23.36 11.24 8.50
C THR A 296 22.51 10.46 9.51
N PRO A 297 21.38 11.02 9.98
CA PRO A 297 20.45 10.32 10.87
C PRO A 297 19.68 9.18 10.19
N ILE A 298 20.05 8.78 8.96
CA ILE A 298 19.33 7.82 8.15
C ILE A 298 19.68 6.40 8.57
N ASN A 299 18.63 5.60 8.80
CA ASN A 299 18.79 4.20 9.17
C ASN A 299 19.32 3.36 7.98
N PRO A 300 20.53 2.76 8.07
CA PRO A 300 21.08 1.94 6.99
C PRO A 300 20.22 0.71 6.67
N LEU A 301 19.47 0.18 7.63
CA LEU A 301 18.53 -0.92 7.39
C LEU A 301 17.37 -0.50 6.50
N ALA A 302 16.87 0.75 6.65
CA ALA A 302 15.84 1.29 5.77
C ALA A 302 16.36 1.43 4.33
N GLN A 303 17.56 1.99 4.15
CA GLN A 303 18.17 2.13 2.83
C GLN A 303 18.43 0.77 2.16
N ALA A 304 18.92 -0.21 2.92
CA ALA A 304 19.13 -1.56 2.41
C ALA A 304 17.80 -2.23 2.02
N ALA A 305 16.76 -2.07 2.83
CA ALA A 305 15.41 -2.55 2.52
C ALA A 305 14.84 -1.89 1.26
N ASP A 306 15.02 -0.59 1.11
CA ASP A 306 14.55 0.16 -0.07
C ASP A 306 15.32 -0.24 -1.33
N LEU A 307 16.65 -0.42 -1.29
CA LEU A 307 17.43 -0.93 -2.42
C LEU A 307 17.04 -2.37 -2.78
N ALA A 308 16.84 -3.24 -1.81
CA ALA A 308 16.38 -4.60 -2.06
C ALA A 308 14.98 -4.62 -2.69
N ALA A 309 14.07 -3.77 -2.21
CA ALA A 309 12.72 -3.62 -2.74
C ALA A 309 12.75 -3.09 -4.19
N ILE A 310 13.60 -2.07 -4.49
CA ILE A 310 13.68 -1.51 -5.84
C ILE A 310 14.22 -2.52 -6.84
N LEU A 311 15.26 -3.28 -6.47
CA LEU A 311 15.80 -4.35 -7.31
C LEU A 311 14.75 -5.43 -7.60
N PHE A 312 14.03 -5.86 -6.56
CA PHE A 312 12.92 -6.80 -6.70
C PHE A 312 11.85 -6.25 -7.65
N LEU A 313 11.41 -5.01 -7.46
CA LEU A 313 10.39 -4.37 -8.29
C LEU A 313 10.84 -4.21 -9.75
N ILE A 314 12.07 -3.78 -10.00
CA ILE A 314 12.63 -3.65 -11.35
C ILE A 314 12.65 -5.02 -12.05
N ILE A 315 13.24 -6.03 -11.41
CA ILE A 315 13.37 -7.38 -11.98
C ILE A 315 11.98 -7.93 -12.32
N ILE A 316 11.04 -7.90 -11.38
CA ILE A 316 9.70 -8.44 -11.62
C ILE A 316 8.94 -7.64 -12.68
N THR A 317 9.03 -6.31 -12.67
CA THR A 317 8.36 -5.46 -13.67
C THR A 317 8.89 -5.73 -15.09
N VAL A 318 10.21 -5.90 -15.26
CA VAL A 318 10.81 -6.29 -16.55
C VAL A 318 10.32 -7.68 -16.97
N LEU A 319 10.27 -8.65 -16.06
CA LEU A 319 9.74 -9.99 -16.34
C LEU A 319 8.23 -9.94 -16.70
N MET A 320 7.44 -9.10 -16.06
CA MET A 320 6.04 -8.88 -16.43
C MET A 320 5.92 -8.27 -17.84
N ALA A 321 6.74 -7.27 -18.15
CA ALA A 321 6.74 -6.61 -19.45
C ALA A 321 7.18 -7.54 -20.58
N THR A 322 8.23 -8.35 -20.38
CA THR A 322 8.69 -9.32 -21.39
C THR A 322 7.71 -10.49 -21.61
N ARG A 323 6.84 -10.76 -20.64
CA ARG A 323 5.85 -11.84 -20.70
C ARG A 323 4.42 -11.34 -20.82
N TRP A 324 4.21 -10.15 -21.41
CA TRP A 324 2.93 -9.48 -21.55
C TRP A 324 1.82 -10.33 -22.17
N ARG A 325 2.16 -11.30 -23.04
CA ARG A 325 1.17 -12.21 -23.66
C ARG A 325 0.51 -13.17 -22.68
N ASN A 326 1.16 -13.43 -21.55
CA ASN A 326 0.76 -14.44 -20.56
C ASN A 326 0.46 -13.84 -19.19
N PHE A 327 0.33 -12.51 -19.10
CA PHE A 327 0.00 -11.79 -17.88
C PHE A 327 -0.78 -10.52 -18.23
N PRO A 328 -1.79 -10.11 -17.44
CA PRO A 328 -2.62 -8.94 -17.76
C PRO A 328 -1.79 -7.68 -17.91
N VAL A 329 -1.88 -7.03 -19.07
CA VAL A 329 -1.14 -5.79 -19.37
C VAL A 329 -1.50 -4.68 -18.38
N ALA A 330 -2.77 -4.60 -17.96
CA ALA A 330 -3.22 -3.65 -16.95
C ALA A 330 -2.43 -3.74 -15.64
N TYR A 331 -2.09 -4.97 -15.18
CA TYR A 331 -1.28 -5.17 -13.97
C TYR A 331 0.16 -4.72 -14.17
N THR A 332 0.72 -4.97 -15.35
CA THR A 332 2.07 -4.51 -15.72
C THR A 332 2.13 -2.98 -15.79
N LEU A 333 1.14 -2.33 -16.41
CA LEU A 333 1.06 -0.87 -16.49
C LEU A 333 0.93 -0.23 -15.11
N TYR A 334 0.10 -0.77 -14.24
CA TYR A 334 -0.03 -0.31 -12.86
C TYR A 334 1.30 -0.41 -12.11
N THR A 335 1.96 -1.56 -12.20
CA THR A 335 3.24 -1.80 -11.52
C THR A 335 4.35 -0.89 -12.06
N ALA A 336 4.44 -0.74 -13.40
CA ALA A 336 5.43 0.11 -14.03
C ALA A 336 5.22 1.60 -13.68
N ALA A 337 3.97 2.05 -13.64
CA ALA A 337 3.65 3.43 -13.22
C ALA A 337 3.98 3.66 -11.73
N GLY A 338 3.68 2.68 -10.86
CA GLY A 338 4.05 2.74 -9.45
C GLY A 338 5.56 2.74 -9.25
N LEU A 339 6.28 1.91 -9.98
CA LEU A 339 7.74 1.87 -9.97
C LEU A 339 8.33 3.21 -10.40
N LEU A 340 7.84 3.80 -11.50
CA LEU A 340 8.30 5.11 -11.97
C LEU A 340 8.05 6.21 -10.91
N LEU A 341 6.85 6.21 -10.31
CA LEU A 341 6.49 7.17 -9.26
C LEU A 341 7.46 7.08 -8.07
N VAL A 342 7.79 5.88 -7.63
CA VAL A 342 8.70 5.68 -6.49
C VAL A 342 10.13 6.04 -6.85
N LEU A 343 10.59 5.72 -8.07
CA LEU A 343 11.94 6.06 -8.54
C LEU A 343 12.18 7.56 -8.70
N THR A 344 11.12 8.33 -8.96
CA THR A 344 11.20 9.79 -9.14
C THR A 344 10.96 10.58 -7.86
N LYS A 345 10.59 9.92 -6.75
CA LYS A 345 10.32 10.57 -5.48
C LYS A 345 11.57 10.53 -4.59
N LEU A 346 12.21 11.67 -4.42
CA LEU A 346 13.45 11.82 -3.66
C LEU A 346 13.25 12.73 -2.44
N ASP A 347 14.08 12.54 -1.41
CA ASP A 347 14.22 13.48 -0.31
C ASP A 347 15.25 14.57 -0.62
N ASP A 348 15.49 15.48 0.31
CA ASP A 348 16.47 16.59 0.20
C ASP A 348 17.92 16.10 0.05
N GLN A 349 18.21 14.85 0.37
CA GLN A 349 19.54 14.25 0.21
C GLN A 349 19.67 13.46 -1.11
N GLY A 350 18.61 13.43 -1.94
CA GLY A 350 18.57 12.66 -3.17
C GLY A 350 18.40 11.16 -2.97
N LEU A 351 17.82 10.75 -1.82
CA LEU A 351 17.58 9.36 -1.51
C LEU A 351 16.13 8.96 -1.84
N LEU A 352 15.93 7.69 -2.13
CA LEU A 352 14.59 7.11 -2.30
C LEU A 352 13.82 7.13 -0.99
N VAL A 353 12.52 7.41 -1.07
CA VAL A 353 11.64 7.53 0.10
C VAL A 353 10.67 6.37 0.18
N SER A 354 10.76 5.55 1.22
CA SER A 354 9.76 4.55 1.59
C SER A 354 9.47 3.50 0.51
N VAL A 355 10.44 3.11 -0.32
CA VAL A 355 10.25 2.16 -1.44
C VAL A 355 9.72 0.83 -0.95
N SER A 356 10.31 0.29 0.11
CA SER A 356 9.94 -1.00 0.69
C SER A 356 8.49 -1.04 1.16
N ARG A 357 7.96 0.10 1.64
CA ARG A 357 6.55 0.26 2.00
C ARG A 357 5.65 0.37 0.76
N TYR A 358 6.05 1.20 -0.22
CA TYR A 358 5.30 1.34 -1.48
C TYR A 358 5.26 0.06 -2.31
N ALA A 359 6.24 -0.85 -2.16
CA ALA A 359 6.26 -2.15 -2.83
C ALA A 359 5.02 -2.99 -2.50
N LEU A 360 4.46 -2.89 -1.29
CA LEU A 360 3.19 -3.55 -0.93
C LEU A 360 2.04 -3.11 -1.82
N SER A 361 1.98 -1.81 -2.16
CA SER A 361 0.96 -1.26 -3.04
C SER A 361 1.09 -1.76 -4.48
N MET A 362 2.27 -2.21 -4.89
CA MET A 362 2.52 -2.83 -6.20
C MET A 362 2.26 -4.33 -6.17
N PHE A 363 1.17 -4.74 -5.51
CA PHE A 363 0.77 -6.13 -5.29
C PHE A 363 0.75 -7.04 -6.55
N PRO A 364 0.59 -6.57 -7.81
CA PRO A 364 0.67 -7.47 -8.96
C PRO A 364 2.02 -8.18 -9.10
N VAL A 365 3.11 -7.68 -8.48
CA VAL A 365 4.41 -8.37 -8.48
C VAL A 365 4.33 -9.71 -7.74
N PHE A 366 3.58 -9.77 -6.64
CA PHE A 366 3.36 -11.02 -5.88
C PHE A 366 2.46 -11.98 -6.63
N LEU A 367 1.42 -11.46 -7.33
CA LEU A 367 0.55 -12.27 -8.18
C LEU A 367 1.34 -12.88 -9.35
N PHE A 368 2.22 -12.09 -9.98
CA PHE A 368 3.07 -12.57 -11.07
C PHE A 368 4.05 -13.65 -10.58
N ALA A 369 4.75 -13.39 -9.49
CA ALA A 369 5.70 -14.35 -8.91
C ALA A 369 4.99 -15.69 -8.60
N ALA A 370 3.82 -15.64 -7.98
CA ALA A 370 3.02 -16.82 -7.66
C ALA A 370 2.50 -17.57 -8.90
N ALA A 371 2.01 -16.84 -9.91
CA ALA A 371 1.47 -17.44 -11.13
C ALA A 371 2.54 -18.09 -12.02
N LYS A 372 3.80 -17.60 -11.94
CA LYS A 372 4.92 -18.16 -12.73
C LYS A 372 5.61 -19.33 -12.06
N GLN A 373 5.44 -19.50 -10.78
CA GLN A 373 5.97 -20.64 -10.03
C GLN A 373 5.12 -21.90 -10.27
N ARG A 374 5.42 -22.62 -11.33
CA ARG A 374 4.68 -23.84 -11.72
C ARG A 374 4.95 -25.05 -10.82
N ARG A 375 6.14 -25.11 -10.21
CA ARG A 375 6.52 -26.17 -9.27
C ARG A 375 6.56 -25.63 -7.85
N PRO A 376 6.16 -26.41 -6.84
CA PRO A 376 6.33 -26.00 -5.46
C PRO A 376 7.82 -25.75 -5.18
N LEU A 377 8.12 -24.76 -4.34
CA LEU A 377 9.48 -24.57 -3.82
C LEU A 377 9.90 -25.84 -3.05
N SER A 378 11.17 -26.15 -3.10
CA SER A 378 11.69 -27.20 -2.23
C SER A 378 11.44 -26.84 -0.76
N PRO A 379 11.35 -27.82 0.16
CA PRO A 379 11.17 -27.53 1.59
C PRO A 379 12.22 -26.54 2.13
N TRP A 380 13.47 -26.68 1.71
CA TRP A 380 14.56 -25.78 2.08
C TRP A 380 14.39 -24.36 1.53
N ALA A 381 13.94 -24.21 0.28
CA ALA A 381 13.68 -22.90 -0.30
C ALA A 381 12.49 -22.20 0.38
N ASN A 382 11.44 -22.94 0.74
CA ASN A 382 10.34 -22.42 1.55
C ASN A 382 10.81 -21.98 2.94
N LEU A 383 11.62 -22.81 3.60
CA LEU A 383 12.17 -22.48 4.92
C LEU A 383 13.05 -21.23 4.86
N LEU A 384 13.92 -21.12 3.85
CA LEU A 384 14.76 -19.94 3.66
C LEU A 384 13.92 -18.67 3.40
N LEU A 385 12.91 -18.76 2.54
CA LEU A 385 12.00 -17.65 2.26
C LEU A 385 11.28 -17.18 3.54
N LEU A 386 10.73 -18.13 4.31
CA LEU A 386 10.06 -17.83 5.58
C LEU A 386 11.05 -17.23 6.58
N ALA A 387 12.20 -17.87 6.79
CA ALA A 387 13.19 -17.42 7.77
C ALA A 387 13.70 -16.00 7.44
N THR A 388 14.10 -15.75 6.20
CA THR A 388 14.61 -14.43 5.77
C THR A 388 13.53 -13.37 5.81
N GLY A 389 12.33 -13.66 5.29
CA GLY A 389 11.21 -12.72 5.27
C GLY A 389 10.73 -12.36 6.67
N LEU A 390 10.48 -13.35 7.53
CA LEU A 390 10.02 -13.13 8.90
C LEU A 390 11.10 -12.45 9.78
N THR A 391 12.37 -12.76 9.58
CA THR A 391 13.46 -12.06 10.28
C THR A 391 13.55 -10.60 9.86
N ALA A 392 13.54 -10.32 8.56
CA ALA A 392 13.55 -8.94 8.06
C ALA A 392 12.31 -8.16 8.52
N HIS A 393 11.13 -8.78 8.48
CA HIS A 393 9.89 -8.22 9.02
C HIS A 393 10.05 -7.87 10.52
N ALA A 394 10.57 -8.80 11.34
CA ALA A 394 10.77 -8.57 12.76
C ALA A 394 11.72 -7.40 13.03
N VAL A 395 12.86 -7.36 12.32
CA VAL A 395 13.86 -6.28 12.46
C VAL A 395 13.25 -4.93 12.10
N LEU A 396 12.56 -4.82 10.96
CA LEU A 396 11.92 -3.56 10.54
C LEU A 396 10.76 -3.16 11.47
N LEU A 397 9.97 -4.12 11.96
CA LEU A 397 8.90 -3.85 12.94
C LEU A 397 9.47 -3.34 14.28
N VAL A 398 10.61 -3.87 14.73
CA VAL A 398 11.30 -3.36 15.92
C VAL A 398 11.73 -1.91 15.71
N CYS A 399 12.35 -1.59 14.59
CA CYS A 399 12.70 -0.21 14.23
C CYS A 399 11.46 0.69 14.23
N PHE A 400 10.39 0.30 13.54
CA PHE A 400 9.12 1.03 13.50
C PHE A 400 8.57 1.32 14.89
N ALA A 401 8.47 0.30 15.76
CA ALA A 401 7.94 0.43 17.11
C ALA A 401 8.80 1.32 18.01
N ARG A 402 10.07 1.47 17.69
CA ARG A 402 11.06 2.29 18.42
C ARG A 402 11.29 3.68 17.83
N TRP A 403 10.42 4.17 16.96
CA TRP A 403 10.54 5.47 16.29
C TRP A 403 11.82 5.61 15.47
N ILE A 404 12.36 4.50 14.95
CA ILE A 404 13.43 4.51 13.99
C ILE A 404 12.77 4.52 12.60
N TRP A 405 13.07 5.54 11.80
CA TRP A 405 12.50 5.64 10.47
C TRP A 405 12.96 4.47 9.58
N ILE A 406 12.00 3.81 8.93
CA ILE A 406 12.27 2.67 8.07
C ILE A 406 11.57 2.75 6.71
N ALA A 407 10.53 3.58 6.58
CA ALA A 407 9.76 3.67 5.34
C ALA A 407 8.82 4.87 5.33
#